data_dcfbd07bef75083a5787443baa0dd0b9
#
_entry.id   dcfbd07bef75083a5787443baa0dd0b9
#
_cell.length_a   1.000
_cell.length_b   1.000
_cell.length_c   1.000
_cell.angle_alpha   90.00
_cell.angle_beta   90.00
_cell.angle_gamma   90.00
#
_symmetry.space_group_name_H-M   'P 1'
#
loop_
_entity.id
_entity.type
_entity.pdbx_description
1 polymer ?
#
loop_
_entity_poly.entity_id
_entity_poly.type
_entity_poly.pdbx_seq_one_letter_code
_entity_poly.pdbx_strand_id
1 'polypeptide(L)'
;MSLRADGYEDLRRAIINGQLLPGERLLEEDLSARLGLGRAAVRMALVRLEHDGLVERERHRGARVRRVSESEAVEILEARAALEGLAARHAALNAGDAAVDELRGIVAEMHELRERGDLLGVSNANARLHGLILEASRHETAKRLSQTLSSQLVRFQYRTVLLPGRPERSHAEHTEIMEAIAARDPTAAEDAMRRHLSHVADALRSHHDGDGREAISAGVPTAADAVHEHHGT
;
A
#
# COMPACT_ATOMS: atom_id res chain seq x y z
N MET A 1 -5.63 27.78 -21.71
CA MET A 1 -4.36 27.63 -20.96
C MET A 1 -4.43 26.27 -20.29
N SER A 2 -3.76 25.27 -20.83
CA SER A 2 -3.64 23.94 -20.20
C SER A 2 -2.86 24.12 -18.91
N LEU A 3 -3.49 23.81 -17.76
CA LEU A 3 -2.80 23.62 -16.49
C LEU A 3 -1.81 22.49 -16.72
N ARG A 4 -0.52 22.81 -16.84
CA ARG A 4 0.56 21.81 -16.86
C ARG A 4 0.36 20.93 -15.64
N ALA A 5 0.38 19.62 -15.86
CA ALA A 5 0.27 18.62 -14.82
C ALA A 5 1.11 19.05 -13.62
N ASP A 6 0.48 19.10 -12.45
CA ASP A 6 1.12 19.45 -11.19
C ASP A 6 2.22 18.38 -10.98
N GLY A 7 3.47 18.77 -10.89
CA GLY A 7 4.61 17.86 -10.72
C GLY A 7 4.48 16.92 -9.52
N TYR A 8 3.59 17.26 -8.60
CA TYR A 8 3.17 16.40 -7.50
C TYR A 8 2.56 15.08 -8.00
N GLU A 9 1.58 15.11 -8.92
CA GLU A 9 0.95 13.87 -9.40
C GLU A 9 1.91 12.99 -10.20
N ASP A 10 2.83 13.58 -10.96
CA ASP A 10 3.83 12.84 -11.70
C ASP A 10 4.83 12.16 -10.77
N LEU A 11 5.33 12.86 -9.76
CA LEU A 11 6.23 12.32 -8.75
C LEU A 11 5.52 11.28 -7.87
N ARG A 12 4.27 11.54 -7.47
CA ARG A 12 3.45 10.59 -6.72
C ARG A 12 3.30 9.28 -7.47
N ARG A 13 2.93 9.34 -8.74
CA ARG A 13 2.83 8.14 -9.61
C ARG A 13 4.16 7.42 -9.75
N ALA A 14 5.26 8.15 -9.91
CA ALA A 14 6.59 7.56 -10.03
C ALA A 14 7.01 6.79 -8.76
N ILE A 15 6.67 7.30 -7.56
CA ILE A 15 6.90 6.62 -6.29
C ILE A 15 5.99 5.38 -6.19
N ILE A 16 4.70 5.52 -6.45
CA ILE A 16 3.72 4.44 -6.36
C ILE A 16 4.04 3.30 -7.33
N ASN A 17 4.47 3.61 -8.55
CA ASN A 17 4.82 2.63 -9.57
C ASN A 17 6.25 2.08 -9.42
N GLY A 18 6.98 2.44 -8.36
CA GLY A 18 8.33 1.96 -8.10
C GLY A 18 9.40 2.50 -9.05
N GLN A 19 9.11 3.54 -9.82
CA GLN A 19 10.09 4.24 -10.68
C GLN A 19 11.05 5.10 -9.85
N LEU A 20 10.64 5.51 -8.66
CA LEU A 20 11.44 6.12 -7.62
C LEU A 20 11.45 5.18 -6.42
N LEU A 21 12.59 4.65 -6.05
CA LEU A 21 12.73 3.59 -5.06
C LEU A 21 12.75 4.13 -3.62
N PRO A 22 12.27 3.37 -2.62
CA PRO A 22 12.39 3.76 -1.21
C PRO A 22 13.83 4.07 -0.80
N GLY A 23 14.03 5.25 -0.23
CA GLY A 23 15.34 5.79 0.15
C GLY A 23 16.10 6.45 -0.99
N GLU A 24 15.58 6.46 -2.22
CA GLU A 24 16.16 7.16 -3.36
C GLU A 24 16.19 8.67 -3.09
N ARG A 25 17.33 9.29 -3.37
CA ARG A 25 17.50 10.73 -3.24
C ARG A 25 16.79 11.47 -4.35
N LEU A 26 16.04 12.49 -3.98
CA LEU A 26 15.28 13.35 -4.87
C LEU A 26 15.94 14.73 -4.94
N LEU A 27 16.77 14.96 -5.96
CA LEU A 27 17.42 16.23 -6.18
C LEU A 27 16.53 17.16 -7.01
N GLU A 28 16.27 18.38 -6.51
CA GLU A 28 15.38 19.34 -7.18
C GLU A 28 15.83 19.63 -8.62
N GLU A 29 17.13 19.61 -8.89
CA GLU A 29 17.71 19.87 -10.20
C GLU A 29 17.42 18.73 -11.18
N ASP A 30 17.65 17.49 -10.77
CA ASP A 30 17.40 16.30 -11.60
C ASP A 30 15.90 16.14 -11.91
N LEU A 31 15.04 16.34 -10.89
CA LEU A 31 13.60 16.30 -11.06
C LEU A 31 13.09 17.43 -11.97
N SER A 32 13.66 18.63 -11.85
CA SER A 32 13.35 19.77 -12.72
C SER A 32 13.66 19.44 -14.19
N ALA A 33 14.83 18.85 -14.45
CA ALA A 33 15.22 18.42 -15.80
C ALA A 33 14.32 17.28 -16.34
N ARG A 34 14.06 16.25 -15.53
CA ARG A 34 13.22 15.08 -15.92
C ARG A 34 11.77 15.45 -16.22
N LEU A 35 11.19 16.35 -15.42
CA LEU A 35 9.77 16.72 -15.53
C LEU A 35 9.54 17.95 -16.41
N GLY A 36 10.60 18.66 -16.83
CA GLY A 36 10.46 19.92 -17.56
C GLY A 36 9.79 21.03 -16.73
N LEU A 37 9.92 20.99 -15.41
CA LEU A 37 9.30 21.92 -14.46
C LEU A 37 10.34 22.87 -13.87
N GLY A 38 9.91 24.08 -13.47
CA GLY A 38 10.76 25.00 -12.74
C GLY A 38 11.08 24.48 -11.32
N ARG A 39 12.27 24.80 -10.77
CA ARG A 39 12.71 24.36 -9.42
C ARG A 39 11.69 24.69 -8.32
N ALA A 40 11.00 25.85 -8.42
CA ALA A 40 9.95 26.24 -7.46
C ALA A 40 8.75 25.26 -7.48
N ALA A 41 8.33 24.81 -8.67
CA ALA A 41 7.24 23.84 -8.81
C ALA A 41 7.64 22.47 -8.24
N VAL A 42 8.87 22.00 -8.53
CA VAL A 42 9.41 20.75 -7.95
C VAL A 42 9.46 20.84 -6.43
N ARG A 43 9.94 21.96 -5.88
CA ARG A 43 9.99 22.15 -4.42
C ARG A 43 8.61 22.09 -3.77
N MET A 44 7.61 22.72 -4.39
CA MET A 44 6.21 22.67 -3.91
C MET A 44 5.65 21.25 -3.98
N ALA A 45 5.94 20.51 -5.06
CA ALA A 45 5.56 19.11 -5.18
C ALA A 45 6.17 18.23 -4.06
N LEU A 46 7.48 18.42 -3.78
CA LEU A 46 8.17 17.71 -2.70
C LEU A 46 7.60 18.05 -1.32
N VAL A 47 7.19 19.31 -1.07
CA VAL A 47 6.52 19.69 0.20
C VAL A 47 5.18 18.96 0.36
N ARG A 48 4.39 18.84 -0.73
CA ARG A 48 3.12 18.11 -0.70
C ARG A 48 3.34 16.62 -0.48
N LEU A 49 4.33 16.01 -1.16
CA LEU A 49 4.69 14.61 -0.97
C LEU A 49 5.20 14.31 0.45
N GLU A 50 5.91 15.27 1.08
CA GLU A 50 6.32 15.18 2.49
C GLU A 50 5.10 15.20 3.42
N HIS A 51 4.14 16.09 3.16
CA HIS A 51 2.88 16.15 3.91
C HIS A 51 2.08 14.83 3.81
N ASP A 52 2.11 14.19 2.64
CA ASP A 52 1.46 12.90 2.41
C ASP A 52 2.29 11.69 2.90
N GLY A 53 3.47 11.94 3.48
CA GLY A 53 4.34 10.89 4.02
C GLY A 53 4.98 9.99 2.98
N LEU A 54 5.08 10.42 1.71
CA LEU A 54 5.75 9.70 0.64
C LEU A 54 7.24 10.04 0.51
N VAL A 55 7.61 11.21 0.99
CA VAL A 55 8.95 11.77 0.94
C VAL A 55 9.32 12.28 2.33
N GLU A 56 10.59 12.16 2.69
CA GLU A 56 11.18 12.79 3.87
C GLU A 56 12.25 13.81 3.45
N ARG A 57 12.30 14.96 4.13
CA ARG A 57 13.27 15.99 3.84
C ARG A 57 14.35 16.02 4.93
N GLU A 58 15.58 15.92 4.49
CA GLU A 58 16.75 16.10 5.38
C GLU A 58 17.23 17.54 5.31
N ARG A 59 17.39 18.14 6.49
CA ARG A 59 17.90 19.51 6.58
C ARG A 59 19.26 19.60 5.87
N HIS A 60 19.35 20.49 4.88
CA HIS A 60 20.54 20.71 4.03
C HIS A 60 20.95 19.56 3.10
N ARG A 61 20.15 18.48 2.98
CA ARG A 61 20.47 17.30 2.15
C ARG A 61 19.45 16.96 1.07
N GLY A 62 18.42 17.80 0.89
CA GLY A 62 17.35 17.57 -0.10
C GLY A 62 16.23 16.69 0.44
N ALA A 63 15.62 15.90 -0.43
CA ALA A 63 14.54 15.00 -0.11
C ALA A 63 14.91 13.56 -0.51
N ARG A 64 14.22 12.57 0.05
CA ARG A 64 14.30 11.16 -0.37
C ARG A 64 12.93 10.50 -0.30
N VAL A 65 12.72 9.46 -1.10
CA VAL A 65 11.53 8.61 -0.97
C VAL A 65 11.57 7.94 0.40
N ARG A 66 10.46 8.05 1.14
CA ARG A 66 10.36 7.51 2.49
C ARG A 66 10.45 5.99 2.50
N ARG A 67 11.05 5.45 3.55
CA ARG A 67 11.08 4.01 3.84
C ARG A 67 10.12 3.73 4.98
N VAL A 68 9.03 3.03 4.68
CA VAL A 68 8.11 2.52 5.70
C VAL A 68 8.67 1.21 6.24
N SER A 69 8.81 1.09 7.56
CA SER A 69 9.18 -0.17 8.23
C SER A 69 7.99 -1.14 8.27
N GLU A 70 8.26 -2.41 8.55
CA GLU A 70 7.17 -3.41 8.68
C GLU A 70 6.27 -3.12 9.89
N SER A 71 6.85 -2.70 11.02
CA SER A 71 6.08 -2.28 12.17
C SER A 71 5.17 -1.10 11.85
N GLU A 72 5.67 -0.10 11.16
CA GLU A 72 4.89 1.04 10.72
C GLU A 72 3.81 0.64 9.68
N ALA A 73 4.12 -0.29 8.78
CA ALA A 73 3.13 -0.80 7.83
C ALA A 73 1.94 -1.47 8.54
N VAL A 74 2.20 -2.17 9.64
CA VAL A 74 1.16 -2.75 10.50
C VAL A 74 0.32 -1.65 11.16
N GLU A 75 0.94 -0.63 11.75
CA GLU A 75 0.22 0.51 12.36
C GLU A 75 -0.66 1.24 11.32
N ILE A 76 -0.15 1.43 10.11
CA ILE A 76 -0.93 2.02 9.01
C ILE A 76 -2.13 1.13 8.64
N LEU A 77 -1.97 -0.20 8.60
CA LEU A 77 -3.07 -1.13 8.32
C LEU A 77 -4.13 -1.09 9.43
N GLU A 78 -3.74 -0.98 10.70
CA GLU A 78 -4.66 -0.83 11.82
C GLU A 78 -5.47 0.48 11.72
N ALA A 79 -4.83 1.58 11.38
CA ALA A 79 -5.51 2.85 11.13
C ALA A 79 -6.47 2.77 9.92
N ARG A 80 -6.04 2.11 8.83
CA ARG A 80 -6.88 1.86 7.65
C ARG A 80 -8.08 0.98 7.99
N ALA A 81 -7.92 -0.03 8.84
CA ALA A 81 -9.02 -0.89 9.27
C ALA A 81 -10.15 -0.08 9.92
N ALA A 82 -9.81 0.92 10.75
CA ALA A 82 -10.79 1.81 11.34
C ALA A 82 -11.47 2.72 10.31
N LEU A 83 -10.69 3.34 9.42
CA LEU A 83 -11.19 4.28 8.41
C LEU A 83 -11.97 3.58 7.29
N GLU A 84 -11.46 2.48 6.77
CA GLU A 84 -12.08 1.75 5.67
C GLU A 84 -13.26 0.90 6.16
N GLY A 85 -13.25 0.42 7.41
CA GLY A 85 -14.43 -0.16 8.04
C GLY A 85 -15.57 0.85 8.11
N LEU A 86 -15.30 2.08 8.58
CA LEU A 86 -16.27 3.18 8.57
C LEU A 86 -16.75 3.48 7.15
N ALA A 87 -15.84 3.48 6.15
CA ALA A 87 -16.20 3.72 4.76
C ALA A 87 -17.09 2.59 4.21
N ALA A 88 -16.79 1.31 4.49
CA ALA A 88 -17.60 0.16 4.08
C ALA A 88 -19.02 0.23 4.67
N ARG A 89 -19.14 0.60 5.96
CA ARG A 89 -20.43 0.90 6.61
C ARG A 89 -21.22 1.94 5.82
N HIS A 90 -20.60 3.06 5.49
CA HIS A 90 -21.24 4.13 4.72
C HIS A 90 -21.52 3.73 3.27
N ALA A 91 -20.66 2.91 2.65
CA ALA A 91 -20.91 2.38 1.32
C ALA A 91 -22.17 1.49 1.29
N ALA A 92 -22.39 0.64 2.30
CA ALA A 92 -23.62 -0.14 2.42
C ALA A 92 -24.89 0.74 2.49
N LEU A 93 -24.80 1.92 3.10
CA LEU A 93 -25.91 2.87 3.19
C LEU A 93 -26.11 3.72 1.93
N ASN A 94 -25.03 4.04 1.20
CA ASN A 94 -25.02 5.09 0.18
C ASN A 94 -24.76 4.61 -1.25
N ALA A 95 -24.22 3.39 -1.45
CA ALA A 95 -23.88 2.88 -2.78
C ALA A 95 -25.14 2.78 -3.65
N GLY A 96 -25.09 3.28 -4.88
CA GLY A 96 -26.11 3.02 -5.90
C GLY A 96 -25.92 1.63 -6.51
N ASP A 97 -26.95 1.12 -7.21
CA ASP A 97 -26.89 -0.22 -7.83
C ASP A 97 -25.74 -0.35 -8.82
N ALA A 98 -25.46 0.69 -9.59
CA ALA A 98 -24.31 0.71 -10.51
C ALA A 98 -22.96 0.50 -9.80
N ALA A 99 -22.76 1.10 -8.61
CA ALA A 99 -21.54 0.90 -7.83
C ALA A 99 -21.47 -0.54 -7.27
N VAL A 100 -22.60 -1.12 -6.86
CA VAL A 100 -22.67 -2.52 -6.41
C VAL A 100 -22.32 -3.46 -7.57
N ASP A 101 -22.86 -3.22 -8.77
CA ASP A 101 -22.55 -4.04 -9.94
C ASP A 101 -21.07 -3.93 -10.35
N GLU A 102 -20.49 -2.75 -10.24
CA GLU A 102 -19.05 -2.55 -10.46
C GLU A 102 -18.20 -3.28 -9.42
N LEU A 103 -18.58 -3.25 -8.14
CA LEU A 103 -17.91 -4.03 -7.09
C LEU A 103 -17.92 -5.54 -7.39
N ARG A 104 -19.07 -6.08 -7.83
CA ARG A 104 -19.19 -7.49 -8.27
C ARG A 104 -18.26 -7.79 -9.43
N GLY A 105 -18.23 -6.91 -10.42
CA GLY A 105 -17.34 -7.05 -11.58
C GLY A 105 -15.85 -7.07 -11.18
N ILE A 106 -15.42 -6.21 -10.27
CA ILE A 106 -14.03 -6.19 -9.79
C ILE A 106 -13.69 -7.48 -9.03
N VAL A 107 -14.58 -7.99 -8.16
CA VAL A 107 -14.35 -9.23 -7.42
C VAL A 107 -14.27 -10.44 -8.38
N ALA A 108 -15.11 -10.49 -9.41
CA ALA A 108 -15.04 -11.52 -10.44
C ALA A 108 -13.74 -11.44 -11.24
N GLU A 109 -13.32 -10.25 -11.65
CA GLU A 109 -12.03 -10.00 -12.32
C GLU A 109 -10.83 -10.45 -11.46
N MET A 110 -10.86 -10.19 -10.15
CA MET A 110 -9.81 -10.65 -9.23
C MET A 110 -9.71 -12.18 -9.21
N HIS A 111 -10.83 -12.88 -9.26
CA HIS A 111 -10.86 -14.35 -9.36
C HIS A 111 -10.18 -14.83 -10.64
N GLU A 112 -10.56 -14.28 -11.80
CA GLU A 112 -9.97 -14.65 -13.09
C GLU A 112 -8.48 -14.34 -13.17
N LEU A 113 -8.04 -13.19 -12.65
CA LEU A 113 -6.63 -12.81 -12.62
C LEU A 113 -5.81 -13.77 -11.75
N ARG A 114 -6.35 -14.18 -10.61
CA ARG A 114 -5.74 -15.17 -9.73
C ARG A 114 -5.59 -16.53 -10.42
N GLU A 115 -6.63 -17.04 -11.06
CA GLU A 115 -6.59 -18.32 -11.78
C GLU A 115 -5.54 -18.33 -12.91
N ARG A 116 -5.26 -17.17 -13.49
CA ARG A 116 -4.21 -16.98 -14.50
C ARG A 116 -2.82 -16.73 -13.91
N GLY A 117 -2.70 -16.63 -12.58
CA GLY A 117 -1.45 -16.30 -11.89
C GLY A 117 -0.99 -14.85 -12.08
N ASP A 118 -1.85 -13.96 -12.56
CA ASP A 118 -1.54 -12.53 -12.72
C ASP A 118 -1.67 -11.80 -11.38
N LEU A 119 -0.66 -11.97 -10.52
CA LEU A 119 -0.63 -11.36 -9.19
C LEU A 119 -0.56 -9.84 -9.22
N LEU A 120 0.04 -9.26 -10.26
CA LEU A 120 0.05 -7.80 -10.45
C LEU A 120 -1.35 -7.29 -10.78
N GLY A 121 -2.05 -7.96 -11.68
CA GLY A 121 -3.45 -7.68 -11.98
C GLY A 121 -4.35 -7.79 -10.74
N VAL A 122 -4.18 -8.84 -9.93
CA VAL A 122 -4.90 -9.00 -8.65
C VAL A 122 -4.65 -7.81 -7.73
N SER A 123 -3.40 -7.36 -7.56
CA SER A 123 -3.07 -6.20 -6.72
C SER A 123 -3.71 -4.91 -7.23
N ASN A 124 -3.73 -4.69 -8.54
CA ASN A 124 -4.37 -3.52 -9.15
C ASN A 124 -5.90 -3.56 -8.98
N ALA A 125 -6.54 -4.71 -9.19
CA ALA A 125 -7.97 -4.89 -8.96
C ALA A 125 -8.33 -4.68 -7.47
N ASN A 126 -7.49 -5.16 -6.54
CA ASN A 126 -7.63 -4.89 -5.11
C ASN A 126 -7.64 -3.38 -4.80
N ALA A 127 -6.70 -2.63 -5.36
CA ALA A 127 -6.67 -1.18 -5.15
C ALA A 127 -7.93 -0.48 -5.70
N ARG A 128 -8.46 -0.95 -6.84
CA ARG A 128 -9.73 -0.46 -7.42
C ARG A 128 -10.91 -0.78 -6.53
N LEU A 129 -10.99 -1.99 -5.96
CA LEU A 129 -12.06 -2.41 -5.06
C LEU A 129 -12.15 -1.47 -3.84
N HIS A 130 -11.03 -1.30 -3.13
CA HIS A 130 -10.97 -0.38 -1.97
C HIS A 130 -11.28 1.06 -2.37
N GLY A 131 -10.76 1.51 -3.51
CA GLY A 131 -11.04 2.85 -4.05
C GLY A 131 -12.53 3.09 -4.31
N LEU A 132 -13.21 2.11 -4.93
CA LEU A 132 -14.64 2.20 -5.22
C LEU A 132 -15.49 2.19 -3.94
N ILE A 133 -15.12 1.40 -2.93
CA ILE A 133 -15.80 1.40 -1.62
C ILE A 133 -15.67 2.77 -0.95
N LEU A 134 -14.47 3.38 -0.98
CA LEU A 134 -14.24 4.72 -0.45
C LEU A 134 -15.07 5.78 -1.18
N GLU A 135 -15.19 5.71 -2.51
CA GLU A 135 -16.04 6.60 -3.30
C GLU A 135 -17.51 6.40 -2.97
N ALA A 136 -18.00 5.15 -2.98
CA ALA A 136 -19.38 4.80 -2.70
C ALA A 136 -19.82 5.17 -1.28
N SER A 137 -18.87 5.27 -0.35
CA SER A 137 -19.13 5.67 1.03
C SER A 137 -19.65 7.10 1.15
N ARG A 138 -19.30 7.99 0.22
CA ARG A 138 -19.54 9.44 0.27
C ARG A 138 -18.98 10.09 1.55
N HIS A 139 -18.02 9.45 2.20
CA HIS A 139 -17.38 9.97 3.41
C HIS A 139 -16.00 10.56 3.07
N GLU A 140 -15.98 11.81 2.58
CA GLU A 140 -14.78 12.46 2.03
C GLU A 140 -13.57 12.47 2.97
N THR A 141 -13.80 12.63 4.29
CA THR A 141 -12.69 12.62 5.26
C THR A 141 -12.05 11.24 5.38
N ALA A 142 -12.83 10.16 5.51
CA ALA A 142 -12.29 8.80 5.57
C ALA A 142 -11.58 8.45 4.26
N LYS A 143 -12.18 8.78 3.11
CA LYS A 143 -11.60 8.59 1.79
C LYS A 143 -10.21 9.25 1.67
N ARG A 144 -10.11 10.55 1.97
CA ARG A 144 -8.85 11.30 1.87
C ARG A 144 -7.77 10.73 2.78
N LEU A 145 -8.10 10.41 4.05
CA LEU A 145 -7.14 9.85 5.00
C LEU A 145 -6.70 8.44 4.59
N SER A 146 -7.63 7.56 4.18
CA SER A 146 -7.30 6.21 3.71
C SER A 146 -6.43 6.23 2.45
N GLN A 147 -6.70 7.14 1.51
CA GLN A 147 -5.87 7.29 0.30
C GLN A 147 -4.45 7.74 0.64
N THR A 148 -4.27 8.66 1.59
CA THR A 148 -2.95 9.08 2.07
C THR A 148 -2.20 7.90 2.70
N LEU A 149 -2.84 7.14 3.59
CA LEU A 149 -2.24 5.96 4.24
C LEU A 149 -1.92 4.85 3.22
N SER A 150 -2.84 4.55 2.31
CA SER A 150 -2.66 3.52 1.28
C SER A 150 -1.48 3.82 0.35
N SER A 151 -1.25 5.09 0.00
CA SER A 151 -0.14 5.50 -0.86
C SER A 151 1.24 5.20 -0.23
N GLN A 152 1.33 5.13 1.10
CA GLN A 152 2.56 4.79 1.82
C GLN A 152 2.83 3.28 1.81
N LEU A 153 1.81 2.44 1.58
CA LEU A 153 1.89 0.98 1.65
C LEU A 153 2.04 0.27 0.30
N VAL A 154 2.19 0.98 -0.81
CA VAL A 154 2.19 0.38 -2.15
C VAL A 154 3.15 -0.80 -2.26
N ARG A 155 4.36 -0.69 -1.70
CA ARG A 155 5.34 -1.79 -1.69
C ARG A 155 4.85 -3.02 -0.91
N PHE A 156 4.14 -2.82 0.19
CA PHE A 156 3.63 -3.90 1.03
C PHE A 156 2.42 -4.60 0.41
N GLN A 157 1.62 -3.90 -0.41
CA GLN A 157 0.49 -4.50 -1.13
C GLN A 157 0.95 -5.64 -2.05
N TYR A 158 2.05 -5.46 -2.79
CA TYR A 158 2.61 -6.52 -3.62
C TYR A 158 3.17 -7.68 -2.78
N ARG A 159 3.81 -7.40 -1.65
CA ARG A 159 4.34 -8.46 -0.77
C ARG A 159 3.22 -9.34 -0.23
N THR A 160 2.12 -8.78 0.24
CA THR A 160 1.00 -9.57 0.79
C THR A 160 0.34 -10.48 -0.23
N VAL A 161 0.25 -10.05 -1.50
CA VAL A 161 -0.27 -10.89 -2.60
C VAL A 161 0.65 -12.09 -2.90
N LEU A 162 1.95 -11.99 -2.59
CA LEU A 162 2.93 -13.06 -2.79
C LEU A 162 2.96 -14.08 -1.65
N LEU A 163 2.30 -13.82 -0.51
CA LEU A 163 2.31 -14.73 0.63
C LEU A 163 1.45 -15.98 0.34
N PRO A 164 1.95 -17.19 0.63
CA PRO A 164 1.20 -18.42 0.39
C PRO A 164 -0.18 -18.43 1.06
N GLY A 165 -1.22 -18.80 0.31
CA GLY A 165 -2.60 -18.87 0.78
C GLY A 165 -3.27 -17.51 1.02
N ARG A 166 -2.54 -16.39 0.88
CA ARG A 166 -3.11 -15.06 1.10
C ARG A 166 -4.04 -14.60 -0.03
N PRO A 167 -3.75 -14.85 -1.33
CA PRO A 167 -4.64 -14.49 -2.42
C PRO A 167 -6.03 -15.15 -2.32
N GLU A 168 -6.09 -16.43 -1.95
CA GLU A 168 -7.34 -17.18 -1.77
C GLU A 168 -8.17 -16.61 -0.62
N ARG A 169 -7.53 -16.37 0.52
CA ARG A 169 -8.18 -15.77 1.69
C ARG A 169 -8.67 -14.36 1.38
N SER A 170 -7.84 -13.52 0.74
CA SER A 170 -8.23 -12.17 0.34
C SER A 170 -9.46 -12.17 -0.56
N HIS A 171 -9.53 -13.09 -1.53
CA HIS A 171 -10.68 -13.19 -2.43
C HIS A 171 -11.98 -13.48 -1.66
N ALA A 172 -11.95 -14.44 -0.73
CA ALA A 172 -13.11 -14.75 0.12
C ALA A 172 -13.53 -13.54 0.97
N GLU A 173 -12.57 -12.85 1.57
CA GLU A 173 -12.79 -11.65 2.37
C GLU A 173 -13.39 -10.49 1.54
N HIS A 174 -12.89 -10.26 0.31
CA HIS A 174 -13.44 -9.23 -0.59
C HIS A 174 -14.85 -9.57 -1.06
N THR A 175 -15.15 -10.86 -1.29
CA THR A 175 -16.51 -11.33 -1.61
C THR A 175 -17.44 -11.01 -0.45
N GLU A 176 -17.04 -11.31 0.79
CA GLU A 176 -17.84 -11.02 1.99
C GLU A 176 -18.14 -9.53 2.15
N ILE A 177 -17.12 -8.66 1.95
CA ILE A 177 -17.31 -7.20 1.99
C ILE A 177 -18.30 -6.75 0.93
N MET A 178 -18.13 -7.19 -0.32
CA MET A 178 -19.01 -6.84 -1.43
C MET A 178 -20.45 -7.31 -1.19
N GLU A 179 -20.65 -8.53 -0.72
CA GLU A 179 -21.97 -9.07 -0.42
C GLU A 179 -22.67 -8.30 0.70
N ALA A 180 -21.96 -7.91 1.76
CA ALA A 180 -22.51 -7.10 2.84
C ALA A 180 -22.94 -5.70 2.34
N ILE A 181 -22.14 -5.08 1.46
CA ILE A 181 -22.50 -3.80 0.82
C ILE A 181 -23.73 -3.98 -0.07
N ALA A 182 -23.79 -5.04 -0.88
CA ALA A 182 -24.91 -5.35 -1.77
C ALA A 182 -26.20 -5.65 -0.99
N ALA A 183 -26.08 -6.30 0.15
CA ALA A 183 -27.21 -6.59 1.06
C ALA A 183 -27.68 -5.35 1.85
N ARG A 184 -26.99 -4.21 1.71
CA ARG A 184 -27.27 -2.98 2.49
C ARG A 184 -27.14 -3.20 4.00
N ASP A 185 -26.21 -4.08 4.42
CA ASP A 185 -25.91 -4.32 5.83
C ASP A 185 -24.67 -3.52 6.28
N PRO A 186 -24.84 -2.35 6.94
CA PRO A 186 -23.73 -1.50 7.30
C PRO A 186 -22.84 -2.11 8.38
N THR A 187 -23.38 -2.93 9.27
CA THR A 187 -22.62 -3.56 10.34
C THR A 187 -21.76 -4.69 9.79
N ALA A 188 -22.34 -5.58 8.99
CA ALA A 188 -21.59 -6.65 8.35
C ALA A 188 -20.49 -6.11 7.43
N ALA A 189 -20.76 -5.04 6.68
CA ALA A 189 -19.76 -4.42 5.80
C ALA A 189 -18.56 -3.81 6.58
N GLU A 190 -18.84 -3.11 7.70
CA GLU A 190 -17.79 -2.59 8.59
C GLU A 190 -16.93 -3.71 9.16
N ASP A 191 -17.57 -4.74 9.73
CA ASP A 191 -16.89 -5.86 10.38
C ASP A 191 -16.06 -6.67 9.38
N ALA A 192 -16.59 -6.94 8.18
CA ALA A 192 -15.88 -7.66 7.12
C ALA A 192 -14.61 -6.88 6.67
N MET A 193 -14.72 -5.57 6.45
CA MET A 193 -13.58 -4.75 6.07
C MET A 193 -12.51 -4.68 7.18
N ARG A 194 -12.91 -4.53 8.43
CA ARG A 194 -12.00 -4.53 9.58
C ARG A 194 -11.26 -5.86 9.70
N ARG A 195 -11.97 -6.99 9.59
CA ARG A 195 -11.35 -8.32 9.62
C ARG A 195 -10.37 -8.51 8.47
N HIS A 196 -10.74 -8.12 7.25
CA HIS A 196 -9.86 -8.18 6.10
C HIS A 196 -8.52 -7.47 6.35
N LEU A 197 -8.53 -6.20 6.75
CA LEU A 197 -7.32 -5.43 6.99
C LEU A 197 -6.52 -5.91 8.22
N SER A 198 -7.18 -6.43 9.26
CA SER A 198 -6.51 -7.11 10.37
C SER A 198 -5.75 -8.35 9.90
N HIS A 199 -6.36 -9.19 9.06
CA HIS A 199 -5.69 -10.38 8.50
C HIS A 199 -4.51 -10.01 7.59
N VAL A 200 -4.57 -8.86 6.87
CA VAL A 200 -3.42 -8.34 6.13
C VAL A 200 -2.28 -7.95 7.06
N ALA A 201 -2.60 -7.27 8.17
CA ALA A 201 -1.62 -6.88 9.18
C ALA A 201 -0.96 -8.11 9.84
N ASP A 202 -1.76 -9.11 10.19
CA ASP A 202 -1.26 -10.36 10.80
C ASP A 202 -0.35 -11.14 9.84
N ALA A 203 -0.68 -11.16 8.54
CA ALA A 203 0.17 -11.79 7.53
C ALA A 203 1.54 -11.10 7.42
N LEU A 204 1.60 -9.77 7.53
CA LEU A 204 2.89 -9.05 7.57
C LEU A 204 3.68 -9.36 8.84
N ARG A 205 3.05 -9.39 10.03
CA ARG A 205 3.71 -9.74 11.30
C ARG A 205 4.32 -11.14 11.26
N SER A 206 3.54 -12.12 10.82
CA SER A 206 3.97 -13.52 10.79
C SER A 206 5.17 -13.76 9.85
N HIS A 207 5.27 -12.99 8.77
CA HIS A 207 6.36 -13.13 7.83
C HIS A 207 7.66 -12.52 8.36
N HIS A 208 7.57 -11.44 9.12
CA HIS A 208 8.71 -10.82 9.80
C HIS A 208 9.35 -11.75 10.85
N ASP A 209 8.52 -12.40 11.66
CA ASP A 209 9.00 -13.36 12.68
C ASP A 209 9.63 -14.63 12.07
N GLY A 210 9.21 -15.01 10.85
CA GLY A 210 9.77 -16.12 10.10
C GLY A 210 11.17 -15.83 9.56
N ASP A 211 11.36 -14.72 8.88
CA ASP A 211 12.65 -14.28 8.33
C ASP A 211 13.70 -14.06 9.45
N GLY A 212 13.28 -13.55 10.61
CA GLY A 212 14.15 -13.40 11.79
C GLY A 212 14.63 -14.73 12.38
N ARG A 213 13.82 -15.78 12.32
CA ARG A 213 14.17 -17.11 12.82
C ARG A 213 15.08 -17.90 11.87
N GLU A 214 14.89 -17.78 10.57
CA GLU A 214 15.80 -18.40 9.58
C GLU A 214 17.18 -17.76 9.58
N ALA A 215 17.29 -16.44 9.73
CA ALA A 215 18.57 -15.74 9.84
C ALA A 215 19.36 -16.13 11.12
N ILE A 216 18.68 -16.46 12.22
CA ILE A 216 19.30 -16.91 13.48
C ILE A 216 19.68 -18.40 13.39
N SER A 217 18.93 -19.21 12.62
CA SER A 217 19.17 -20.64 12.41
C SER A 217 20.30 -20.92 11.40
N ALA A 218 20.51 -20.04 10.42
CA ALA A 218 21.65 -20.07 9.54
C ALA A 218 22.82 -19.34 10.21
N GLY A 219 23.52 -20.04 11.10
CA GLY A 219 24.66 -19.51 11.84
C GLY A 219 25.66 -18.81 10.93
N VAL A 220 25.68 -17.50 10.95
CA VAL A 220 26.75 -16.69 10.38
C VAL A 220 27.97 -16.95 11.26
N PRO A 221 29.08 -17.53 10.75
CA PRO A 221 30.31 -17.68 11.52
C PRO A 221 30.80 -16.27 11.89
N THR A 222 30.94 -16.02 13.18
CA THR A 222 31.51 -14.76 13.67
C THR A 222 32.97 -14.71 13.27
N ALA A 223 33.47 -13.52 12.94
CA ALA A 223 34.86 -13.25 12.54
C ALA A 223 35.92 -13.62 13.61
N ALA A 224 35.57 -14.35 14.65
CA ALA A 224 36.42 -14.84 15.71
C ALA A 224 37.04 -16.24 15.40
N ASP A 225 36.48 -16.99 14.44
CA ASP A 225 36.96 -18.37 14.14
C ASP A 225 38.09 -18.42 13.07
N ALA A 226 38.50 -17.30 12.52
CA ALA A 226 39.49 -17.21 11.44
C ALA A 226 40.95 -16.99 11.90
N VAL A 227 41.27 -17.01 13.21
CA VAL A 227 42.63 -16.67 13.73
C VAL A 227 43.40 -17.84 14.31
N HIS A 228 42.92 -19.08 14.19
CA HIS A 228 43.61 -20.23 14.83
C HIS A 228 44.07 -21.36 13.88
N GLU A 229 44.43 -21.07 12.63
CA GLU A 229 45.16 -22.05 11.79
C GLU A 229 46.29 -21.38 10.98
N HIS A 230 47.33 -20.90 11.65
CA HIS A 230 48.66 -20.76 11.02
C HIS A 230 49.74 -20.62 12.11
N HIS A 231 50.02 -21.71 12.84
CA HIS A 231 51.33 -21.94 13.43
C HIS A 231 51.47 -23.47 13.71
N GLY A 232 52.26 -24.13 12.88
CA GLY A 232 52.65 -25.51 13.12
C GLY A 232 53.31 -26.19 11.92
N THR A 233 54.64 -26.06 11.86
CA THR A 233 55.65 -26.78 11.08
C THR A 233 55.83 -26.38 9.64
#